data_b1f0efaad81c462099f3ac9eaaad694f
#
_entry.id   b1f0efaad81c462099f3ac9eaaad694f
#
_cell.length_a   1.000
_cell.length_b   1.000
_cell.length_c   1.000
_cell.angle_alpha   90.00
_cell.angle_beta   90.00
_cell.angle_gamma   90.00
#
_symmetry.space_group_name_H-M   'P 1'
#
loop_
_entity.id
_entity.type
_entity.pdbx_description
1 polymer ?
#
loop_
_entity_poly.entity_id
_entity_poly.type
_entity_poly.pdbx_seq_one_letter_code
_entity_poly.pdbx_strand_id
1 'polypeptide(L)'
;STQMFRVFAIGKMVSAVIEAFLDRQSEIESGNLKNELISISGAALLCKKLKKFAFENAYKHRSVLELELEGHKVIHSIMDMLWPAIVSRGNPQQETKGHPGTPYEKYAYGRISENYRRVFESPSENLPLGYRRCQLLADMISGMTDSFAISFERELRGLRC
;
A
#
# COMPACT_ATOMS: atom_id res chain seq x y z
N SER A 1 32.50 7.43 -8.67
CA SER A 1 31.89 6.48 -7.72
C SER A 1 30.46 6.17 -8.13
N THR A 2 29.94 5.04 -7.73
CA THR A 2 28.56 4.58 -8.06
C THR A 2 27.49 5.59 -7.58
N GLN A 3 27.73 6.25 -6.46
CA GLN A 3 26.83 7.29 -5.94
C GLN A 3 26.78 8.52 -6.88
N MET A 4 27.91 8.94 -7.41
CA MET A 4 27.97 10.05 -8.38
C MET A 4 27.19 9.73 -9.65
N PHE A 5 27.34 8.50 -10.16
CA PHE A 5 26.55 8.05 -11.31
C PHE A 5 25.05 8.05 -11.03
N ARG A 6 24.64 7.56 -9.85
CA ARG A 6 23.23 7.58 -9.43
C ARG A 6 22.67 9.00 -9.41
N VAL A 7 23.37 9.95 -8.78
CA VAL A 7 22.93 11.35 -8.68
C VAL A 7 22.81 11.96 -10.08
N PHE A 8 23.82 11.73 -10.94
CA PHE A 8 23.81 12.23 -12.33
C PHE A 8 22.64 11.64 -13.13
N ALA A 9 22.43 10.32 -13.07
CA ALA A 9 21.36 9.67 -13.80
C ALA A 9 19.97 10.16 -13.35
N ILE A 10 19.76 10.30 -12.03
CA ILE A 10 18.52 10.84 -11.48
C ILE A 10 18.31 12.28 -11.96
N GLY A 11 19.33 13.15 -11.86
CA GLY A 11 19.22 14.54 -12.32
C GLY A 11 18.83 14.63 -13.79
N LYS A 12 19.44 13.82 -14.67
CA LYS A 12 19.08 13.77 -16.09
C LYS A 12 17.66 13.29 -16.34
N MET A 13 17.20 12.27 -15.60
CA MET A 13 15.82 11.80 -15.72
C MET A 13 14.82 12.86 -15.23
N VAL A 14 15.09 13.54 -14.12
CA VAL A 14 14.23 14.60 -13.58
C VAL A 14 14.10 15.74 -14.58
N SER A 15 15.23 16.26 -15.12
CA SER A 15 15.19 17.33 -16.12
C SER A 15 14.35 16.96 -17.36
N ALA A 16 14.58 15.75 -17.88
CA ALA A 16 13.83 15.28 -19.05
C ALA A 16 12.32 15.09 -18.80
N VAL A 17 11.96 14.69 -17.57
CA VAL A 17 10.53 14.57 -17.18
C VAL A 17 9.89 15.94 -17.00
N ILE A 18 10.63 16.93 -16.47
CA ILE A 18 10.13 18.31 -16.37
C ILE A 18 9.85 18.87 -17.76
N GLU A 19 10.79 18.70 -18.70
CA GLU A 19 10.58 19.12 -20.10
C GLU A 19 9.33 18.44 -20.71
N ALA A 20 9.21 17.12 -20.57
CA ALA A 20 8.05 16.38 -21.07
C ALA A 20 6.73 16.83 -20.39
N PHE A 21 6.77 17.20 -19.12
CA PHE A 21 5.59 17.72 -18.41
C PHE A 21 5.15 19.08 -18.99
N LEU A 22 6.09 20.00 -19.19
CA LEU A 22 5.81 21.31 -19.76
C LEU A 22 5.27 21.20 -21.19
N ASP A 23 5.85 20.34 -22.01
CA ASP A 23 5.44 20.11 -23.40
C ASP A 23 4.05 19.48 -23.52
N ARG A 24 3.61 18.73 -22.49
CA ARG A 24 2.34 17.99 -22.47
C ARG A 24 1.31 18.54 -21.47
N GLN A 25 1.51 19.73 -20.96
CA GLN A 25 0.66 20.31 -19.93
C GLN A 25 -0.82 20.30 -20.31
N SER A 26 -1.15 20.69 -21.55
CA SER A 26 -2.55 20.70 -22.03
C SER A 26 -3.19 19.32 -22.11
N GLU A 27 -2.41 18.28 -22.44
CA GLU A 27 -2.89 16.89 -22.47
C GLU A 27 -3.11 16.37 -21.04
N ILE A 28 -2.28 16.79 -20.07
CA ILE A 28 -2.40 16.44 -18.66
C ILE A 28 -3.64 17.10 -18.06
N GLU A 29 -3.82 18.40 -18.26
CA GLU A 29 -4.97 19.17 -17.75
C GLU A 29 -6.31 18.65 -18.30
N SER A 30 -6.33 18.21 -19.56
CA SER A 30 -7.52 17.61 -20.18
C SER A 30 -7.74 16.13 -19.85
N GLY A 31 -6.82 15.48 -19.10
CA GLY A 31 -6.91 14.05 -18.78
C GLY A 31 -6.64 13.11 -19.96
N ASN A 32 -6.09 13.63 -21.07
CA ASN A 32 -5.86 12.86 -22.30
C ASN A 32 -4.50 12.17 -22.35
N LEU A 33 -3.57 12.51 -21.46
CA LEU A 33 -2.27 11.85 -21.39
C LEU A 33 -2.40 10.42 -20.90
N LYS A 34 -2.14 9.45 -21.78
CA LYS A 34 -2.27 8.01 -21.46
C LYS A 34 -0.95 7.34 -21.07
N ASN A 35 0.17 7.98 -21.37
CA ASN A 35 1.49 7.40 -21.15
C ASN A 35 2.16 8.01 -19.92
N GLU A 36 3.04 7.23 -19.26
CA GLU A 36 3.89 7.75 -18.19
C GLU A 36 4.84 8.82 -18.74
N LEU A 37 5.00 9.94 -18.04
CA LEU A 37 5.88 11.04 -18.45
C LEU A 37 7.30 10.59 -18.73
N ILE A 38 7.85 9.69 -17.92
CA ILE A 38 9.19 9.17 -18.14
C ILE A 38 9.32 8.40 -19.46
N SER A 39 8.27 7.70 -19.89
CA SER A 39 8.29 6.88 -21.12
C SER A 39 8.22 7.71 -22.40
N ILE A 40 7.69 8.93 -22.32
CA ILE A 40 7.62 9.89 -23.44
C ILE A 40 8.71 10.96 -23.38
N SER A 41 9.53 10.99 -22.31
CA SER A 41 10.63 11.93 -22.13
C SER A 41 11.90 11.51 -22.89
N GLY A 42 12.82 12.44 -23.06
CA GLY A 42 14.16 12.17 -23.61
C GLY A 42 14.97 11.16 -22.79
N ALA A 43 14.56 10.85 -21.56
CA ALA A 43 15.21 9.86 -20.68
C ALA A 43 14.59 8.45 -20.75
N ALA A 44 13.59 8.20 -21.58
CA ALA A 44 12.89 6.91 -21.68
C ALA A 44 13.83 5.71 -21.83
N LEU A 45 14.78 5.81 -22.75
CA LEU A 45 15.74 4.74 -23.01
C LEU A 45 16.69 4.52 -21.83
N LEU A 46 17.15 5.59 -21.19
CA LEU A 46 18.01 5.51 -20.00
C LEU A 46 17.25 4.80 -18.85
N CYS A 47 16.02 5.24 -18.56
CA CYS A 47 15.18 4.63 -17.56
C CYS A 47 14.95 3.14 -17.83
N LYS A 48 14.60 2.77 -19.06
CA LYS A 48 14.37 1.37 -19.48
C LYS A 48 15.63 0.50 -19.28
N LYS A 49 16.81 1.00 -19.65
CA LYS A 49 18.08 0.28 -19.47
C LYS A 49 18.43 0.11 -17.99
N LEU A 50 18.23 1.16 -17.18
CA LEU A 50 18.48 1.10 -15.74
C LEU A 50 17.51 0.13 -15.03
N LYS A 51 16.22 0.17 -15.37
CA LYS A 51 15.23 -0.78 -14.86
C LYS A 51 15.60 -2.23 -15.18
N LYS A 52 16.01 -2.50 -16.44
CA LYS A 52 16.45 -3.84 -16.85
C LYS A 52 17.68 -4.29 -16.08
N PHE A 53 18.70 -3.44 -15.97
CA PHE A 53 19.92 -3.74 -15.22
C PHE A 53 19.62 -4.03 -13.74
N ALA A 54 18.80 -3.18 -13.10
CA ALA A 54 18.39 -3.37 -11.70
C ALA A 54 17.62 -4.68 -11.51
N PHE A 55 16.70 -5.01 -12.42
CA PHE A 55 15.94 -6.24 -12.36
C PHE A 55 16.85 -7.48 -12.46
N GLU A 56 17.81 -7.47 -13.40
CA GLU A 56 18.70 -8.62 -13.63
C GLU A 56 19.75 -8.80 -12.52
N ASN A 57 20.23 -7.71 -11.92
CA ASN A 57 21.39 -7.73 -11.02
C ASN A 57 21.07 -7.47 -9.54
N ALA A 58 19.93 -6.86 -9.22
CA ALA A 58 19.55 -6.53 -7.86
C ALA A 58 18.27 -7.23 -7.42
N TYR A 59 17.17 -7.04 -8.14
CA TYR A 59 15.87 -7.56 -7.69
C TYR A 59 15.75 -9.09 -7.68
N LYS A 60 16.54 -9.79 -8.49
CA LYS A 60 16.62 -11.26 -8.46
C LYS A 60 17.58 -11.81 -7.41
N HIS A 61 18.25 -10.94 -6.66
CA HIS A 61 19.18 -11.40 -5.64
C HIS A 61 18.41 -12.06 -4.50
N ARG A 62 18.94 -13.19 -4.01
CA ARG A 62 18.29 -14.01 -2.98
C ARG A 62 17.85 -13.20 -1.75
N SER A 63 18.71 -12.30 -1.25
CA SER A 63 18.38 -11.49 -0.08
C SER A 63 17.20 -10.53 -0.30
N VAL A 64 17.01 -10.03 -1.54
CA VAL A 64 15.85 -9.18 -1.88
C VAL A 64 14.58 -10.02 -1.93
N LEU A 65 14.65 -11.19 -2.57
CA LEU A 65 13.52 -12.12 -2.63
C LEU A 65 13.09 -12.63 -1.25
N GLU A 66 14.05 -12.85 -0.34
CA GLU A 66 13.77 -13.22 1.05
C GLU A 66 12.99 -12.11 1.78
N LEU A 67 13.39 -10.85 1.62
CA LEU A 67 12.68 -9.70 2.19
C LEU A 67 11.28 -9.51 1.60
N GLU A 68 11.14 -9.64 0.28
CA GLU A 68 9.83 -9.59 -0.38
C GLU A 68 8.90 -10.69 0.16
N LEU A 69 9.41 -11.91 0.29
CA LEU A 69 8.63 -13.03 0.81
C LEU A 69 8.22 -12.81 2.27
N GLU A 70 9.11 -12.28 3.10
CA GLU A 70 8.80 -11.96 4.50
C GLU A 70 7.73 -10.86 4.58
N GLY A 71 7.88 -9.77 3.84
CA GLY A 71 6.90 -8.69 3.77
C GLY A 71 5.53 -9.18 3.30
N HIS A 72 5.49 -9.99 2.24
CA HIS A 72 4.26 -10.60 1.75
C HIS A 72 3.57 -11.46 2.83
N LYS A 73 4.32 -12.30 3.53
CA LYS A 73 3.78 -13.14 4.61
C LYS A 73 3.21 -12.30 5.75
N VAL A 74 3.93 -11.28 6.20
CA VAL A 74 3.50 -10.39 7.30
C VAL A 74 2.20 -9.68 6.93
N ILE A 75 2.12 -9.07 5.75
CA ILE A 75 0.94 -8.35 5.29
C ILE A 75 -0.28 -9.28 5.22
N HIS A 76 -0.15 -10.44 4.56
CA HIS A 76 -1.27 -11.39 4.45
C HIS A 76 -1.68 -11.96 5.80
N SER A 77 -0.73 -12.26 6.69
CA SER A 77 -1.01 -12.72 8.05
C SER A 77 -1.83 -11.67 8.83
N ILE A 78 -1.47 -10.39 8.74
CA ILE A 78 -2.25 -9.30 9.36
C ILE A 78 -3.66 -9.22 8.77
N MET A 79 -3.79 -9.31 7.43
CA MET A 79 -5.09 -9.31 6.77
C MET A 79 -5.98 -10.44 7.26
N ASP A 80 -5.46 -11.65 7.33
CA ASP A 80 -6.18 -12.85 7.78
C ASP A 80 -6.59 -12.77 9.27
N MET A 81 -5.84 -12.05 10.07
CA MET A 81 -6.15 -11.84 11.48
C MET A 81 -7.14 -10.70 11.73
N LEU A 82 -7.05 -9.62 10.97
CA LEU A 82 -7.94 -8.46 11.12
C LEU A 82 -9.29 -8.65 10.42
N TRP A 83 -9.35 -9.37 9.29
CA TRP A 83 -10.57 -9.49 8.51
C TRP A 83 -11.76 -10.06 9.30
N PRO A 84 -11.63 -11.18 10.04
CA PRO A 84 -12.71 -11.68 10.88
C PRO A 84 -13.16 -10.66 11.93
N ALA A 85 -12.22 -9.95 12.53
CA ALA A 85 -12.48 -8.91 13.53
C ALA A 85 -13.30 -7.74 12.98
N ILE A 86 -13.02 -7.33 11.73
CA ILE A 86 -13.78 -6.28 11.03
C ILE A 86 -15.18 -6.79 10.65
N VAL A 87 -15.27 -8.03 10.14
CA VAL A 87 -16.56 -8.61 9.72
C VAL A 87 -17.50 -8.82 10.89
N SER A 88 -16.98 -9.19 12.07
CA SER A 88 -17.77 -9.43 13.29
C SER A 88 -18.55 -8.20 13.78
N ARG A 89 -18.14 -6.98 13.39
CA ARG A 89 -18.80 -5.73 13.80
C ARG A 89 -20.17 -5.49 13.16
N GLY A 90 -20.55 -6.24 12.12
CA GLY A 90 -21.82 -6.03 11.43
C GLY A 90 -21.80 -4.77 10.55
N ASN A 91 -23.00 -4.17 10.40
CA ASN A 91 -23.13 -2.89 9.70
C ASN A 91 -23.42 -1.78 10.71
N PRO A 92 -22.48 -0.87 10.98
CA PRO A 92 -22.67 0.23 11.93
C PRO A 92 -23.85 1.16 11.58
N GLN A 93 -24.23 1.22 10.29
CA GLN A 93 -25.32 2.10 9.83
C GLN A 93 -26.72 1.50 9.97
N GLN A 94 -26.84 0.18 10.04
CA GLN A 94 -28.15 -0.50 10.02
C GLN A 94 -28.55 -1.13 11.36
N GLU A 95 -27.81 -0.84 12.44
CA GLU A 95 -27.96 -1.50 13.74
C GLU A 95 -27.99 -3.04 13.64
N THR A 96 -27.64 -3.60 12.48
CA THR A 96 -27.45 -5.03 12.32
C THR A 96 -26.29 -5.45 13.20
N LYS A 97 -26.65 -6.00 14.36
CA LYS A 97 -25.66 -6.56 15.28
C LYS A 97 -24.88 -7.62 14.54
N GLY A 98 -23.61 -7.37 14.34
CA GLY A 98 -22.69 -8.43 13.96
C GLY A 98 -22.80 -9.59 14.97
N HIS A 99 -22.20 -10.71 14.67
CA HIS A 99 -22.07 -11.74 15.70
C HIS A 99 -21.21 -11.19 16.86
N PRO A 100 -21.48 -11.59 18.12
CA PRO A 100 -20.68 -11.16 19.26
C PRO A 100 -19.26 -11.74 19.09
N GLY A 101 -18.37 -10.99 18.49
CA GLY A 101 -17.00 -11.43 18.17
C GLY A 101 -16.30 -12.08 19.35
N THR A 102 -15.44 -13.03 19.09
CA THR A 102 -14.58 -13.67 20.09
C THR A 102 -13.75 -12.64 20.86
N PRO A 103 -13.23 -12.93 22.04
CA PRO A 103 -12.30 -12.05 22.75
C PRO A 103 -11.12 -11.60 21.87
N TYR A 104 -10.61 -12.50 21.04
CA TYR A 104 -9.55 -12.20 20.09
C TYR A 104 -9.98 -11.17 19.02
N GLU A 105 -11.14 -11.37 18.40
CA GLU A 105 -11.67 -10.43 17.38
C GLU A 105 -11.95 -9.04 17.97
N LYS A 106 -12.45 -8.98 19.21
CA LYS A 106 -12.65 -7.71 19.93
C LYS A 106 -11.32 -7.00 20.16
N TYR A 107 -10.30 -7.74 20.58
CA TYR A 107 -8.96 -7.21 20.79
C TYR A 107 -8.36 -6.73 19.47
N ALA A 108 -8.35 -7.58 18.44
CA ALA A 108 -7.78 -7.26 17.13
C ALA A 108 -8.44 -6.03 16.50
N TYR A 109 -9.77 -5.91 16.58
CA TYR A 109 -10.48 -4.70 16.14
C TYR A 109 -10.07 -3.46 16.94
N GLY A 110 -9.96 -3.59 18.27
CA GLY A 110 -9.53 -2.50 19.15
C GLY A 110 -8.11 -1.99 18.85
N ARG A 111 -7.28 -2.81 18.21
CA ARG A 111 -5.91 -2.43 17.77
C ARG A 111 -5.89 -1.64 16.47
N ILE A 112 -6.98 -1.63 15.71
CA ILE A 112 -7.11 -0.74 14.53
C ILE A 112 -7.13 0.71 15.02
N SER A 113 -6.42 1.59 14.34
CA SER A 113 -6.39 3.02 14.68
C SER A 113 -7.80 3.59 14.81
N GLU A 114 -8.04 4.36 15.88
CA GLU A 114 -9.33 5.00 16.12
C GLU A 114 -9.77 5.91 14.97
N ASN A 115 -8.83 6.59 14.32
CA ASN A 115 -9.12 7.45 13.18
C ASN A 115 -9.74 6.65 12.02
N TYR A 116 -9.20 5.48 11.71
CA TYR A 116 -9.74 4.62 10.65
C TYR A 116 -11.08 3.98 11.05
N ARG A 117 -11.20 3.55 12.33
CA ARG A 117 -12.47 3.02 12.84
C ARG A 117 -13.57 4.06 12.82
N ARG A 118 -13.27 5.31 13.17
CA ARG A 118 -14.23 6.41 13.13
C ARG A 118 -14.77 6.64 11.72
N VAL A 119 -13.94 6.58 10.70
CA VAL A 119 -14.39 6.68 9.29
C VAL A 119 -15.30 5.51 8.92
N PHE A 120 -14.91 4.30 9.31
CA PHE A 120 -15.73 3.10 9.06
C PHE A 120 -17.07 3.12 9.78
N GLU A 121 -17.11 3.57 11.04
CA GLU A 121 -18.30 3.60 11.91
C GLU A 121 -19.20 4.81 11.62
N SER A 122 -18.67 5.87 11.01
CA SER A 122 -19.46 7.03 10.63
C SER A 122 -20.45 6.72 9.50
N PRO A 123 -21.64 7.32 9.51
CA PRO A 123 -22.58 7.20 8.41
C PRO A 123 -21.99 7.87 7.18
N SER A 124 -21.27 7.14 6.37
CA SER A 124 -20.80 7.61 5.07
C SER A 124 -21.82 7.20 4.02
N GLU A 125 -22.17 8.17 3.22
CA GLU A 125 -23.18 8.09 2.20
C GLU A 125 -22.82 7.01 1.17
N ASN A 126 -23.75 6.09 0.94
CA ASN A 126 -23.86 5.25 -0.25
C ASN A 126 -22.72 4.26 -0.60
N LEU A 127 -21.73 4.03 0.26
CA LEU A 127 -20.71 3.03 -0.02
C LEU A 127 -21.13 1.63 0.47
N PRO A 128 -21.01 0.59 -0.37
CA PRO A 128 -21.29 -0.77 0.05
C PRO A 128 -20.48 -1.20 1.27
N LEU A 129 -21.10 -1.92 2.20
CA LEU A 129 -20.43 -2.38 3.43
C LEU A 129 -19.14 -3.17 3.15
N GLY A 130 -19.15 -4.01 2.12
CA GLY A 130 -17.95 -4.74 1.70
C GLY A 130 -16.79 -3.82 1.34
N TYR A 131 -17.07 -2.75 0.58
CA TYR A 131 -16.06 -1.75 0.22
C TYR A 131 -15.51 -1.06 1.48
N ARG A 132 -16.37 -0.63 2.39
CA ARG A 132 -15.95 0.04 3.64
C ARG A 132 -15.07 -0.84 4.52
N ARG A 133 -15.37 -2.15 4.58
CA ARG A 133 -14.55 -3.14 5.29
C ARG A 133 -13.17 -3.29 4.66
N CYS A 134 -13.12 -3.39 3.34
CA CYS A 134 -11.85 -3.44 2.60
C CYS A 134 -11.05 -2.16 2.78
N GLN A 135 -11.72 -1.00 2.75
CA GLN A 135 -11.08 0.30 2.98
C GLN A 135 -10.46 0.37 4.38
N LEU A 136 -11.21 -0.01 5.43
CA LEU A 136 -10.67 -0.01 6.80
C LEU A 136 -9.43 -0.89 6.93
N LEU A 137 -9.45 -2.07 6.32
CA LEU A 137 -8.31 -2.99 6.32
C LEU A 137 -7.12 -2.39 5.56
N ALA A 138 -7.36 -1.84 4.38
CA ALA A 138 -6.33 -1.24 3.55
C ALA A 138 -5.68 -0.01 4.23
N ASP A 139 -6.48 0.88 4.81
CA ASP A 139 -6.00 2.06 5.52
C ASP A 139 -5.13 1.68 6.73
N MET A 140 -5.57 0.66 7.50
CA MET A 140 -4.78 0.19 8.63
C MET A 140 -3.41 -0.35 8.19
N ILE A 141 -3.36 -1.17 7.14
CA ILE A 141 -2.12 -1.80 6.68
C ILE A 141 -1.21 -0.78 6.00
N SER A 142 -1.74 0.08 5.13
CA SER A 142 -0.96 1.08 4.41
C SER A 142 -0.36 2.15 5.33
N GLY A 143 -0.96 2.38 6.48
CA GLY A 143 -0.44 3.31 7.49
C GLY A 143 0.67 2.73 8.38
N MET A 144 1.03 1.45 8.23
CA MET A 144 2.08 0.81 9.03
C MET A 144 3.47 1.07 8.45
N THR A 145 4.45 1.24 9.33
CA THR A 145 5.87 1.05 8.96
C THR A 145 6.22 -0.43 8.99
N ASP A 146 7.27 -0.84 8.28
CA ASP A 146 7.72 -2.24 8.23
C ASP A 146 7.96 -2.83 9.63
N SER A 147 8.65 -2.07 10.49
CA SER A 147 8.94 -2.51 11.86
C SER A 147 7.67 -2.66 12.70
N PHE A 148 6.69 -1.76 12.51
CA PHE A 148 5.42 -1.85 13.21
C PHE A 148 4.61 -3.04 12.73
N ALA A 149 4.55 -3.29 11.42
CA ALA A 149 3.84 -4.43 10.84
C ALA A 149 4.37 -5.77 11.36
N ILE A 150 5.69 -5.94 11.42
CA ILE A 150 6.33 -7.14 11.98
C ILE A 150 5.97 -7.34 13.46
N SER A 151 6.05 -6.27 14.25
CA SER A 151 5.75 -6.33 15.68
C SER A 151 4.27 -6.60 15.93
N PHE A 152 3.40 -5.97 15.16
CA PHE A 152 1.96 -6.12 15.25
C PHE A 152 1.48 -7.53 14.83
N GLU A 153 2.07 -8.08 13.76
CA GLU A 153 1.82 -9.44 13.34
C GLU A 153 2.18 -10.46 14.43
N ARG A 154 3.35 -10.31 15.06
CA ARG A 154 3.78 -11.17 16.17
C ARG A 154 2.86 -11.09 17.37
N GLU A 155 2.43 -9.88 17.73
CA GLU A 155 1.48 -9.62 18.83
C GLU A 155 0.17 -10.35 18.59
N LEU A 156 -0.46 -10.14 17.42
CA LEU A 156 -1.74 -10.75 17.10
C LEU A 156 -1.64 -12.28 16.98
N ARG A 157 -0.57 -12.78 16.39
CA ARG A 157 -0.34 -14.23 16.27
C ARG A 157 -0.15 -14.89 17.61
N GLY A 158 0.57 -14.26 18.55
CA GLY A 158 0.79 -14.79 19.89
C GLY A 158 -0.49 -14.88 20.75
N LEU A 159 -1.54 -14.14 20.40
CA LEU A 159 -2.82 -14.13 21.10
C LEU A 159 -3.90 -14.99 20.43
N ARG A 160 -3.62 -15.51 19.23
CA ARG A 160 -4.55 -16.36 18.48
C ARG A 160 -4.41 -17.81 18.98
N CYS A 161 -5.40 -18.27 19.76
CA CYS A 161 -5.52 -19.65 20.20
C CYS A 161 -6.06 -20.54 19.11
#